data_a2c5abd8b85316d4824b037635869c77
#
_entry.id   a2c5abd8b85316d4824b037635869c77
#
_cell.length_a   1.000
_cell.length_b   1.000
_cell.length_c   1.000
_cell.angle_alpha   90.00
_cell.angle_beta   90.00
_cell.angle_gamma   90.00
#
_symmetry.space_group_name_H-M   'P 1'
#
loop_
_entity.id
_entity.type
_entity.pdbx_description
1 polymer ?
#
loop_
_entity_poly.entity_id
_entity_poly.type
_entity_poly.pdbx_seq_one_letter_code
_entity_poly.pdbx_strand_id
1 'polypeptide(L)'
;YFTLDTLEYLAKGGRIGAVGALLGSIFGIRPIIHVLEDGNLEPYDKVRTRKKALKRLLEIANEQGELEEIFIPNALVPEDAEYFRAEMAARHPGVPIWITQIGTPLAAHLGPGAIGLFVRQKAK
;
A
#
# COMPACT_ATOMS: atom_id res chain seq x y z
N TYR A 1 -4.24 2.30 -1.25
CA TYR A 1 -4.05 1.07 -0.43
C TYR A 1 -2.57 0.80 -0.25
N PHE A 2 -2.21 0.29 0.90
CA PHE A 2 -0.83 -0.07 1.17
C PHE A 2 -0.74 -1.24 2.14
N THR A 3 0.45 -1.84 2.23
CA THR A 3 0.75 -2.89 3.19
C THR A 3 2.02 -2.55 3.97
N LEU A 4 2.15 -3.13 5.15
CA LEU A 4 3.27 -2.93 6.06
C LEU A 4 3.80 -4.29 6.52
N ASP A 5 5.05 -4.30 6.95
CA ASP A 5 5.62 -5.48 7.60
C ASP A 5 5.14 -5.63 9.04
N THR A 6 4.85 -4.51 9.72
CA THR A 6 4.36 -4.51 11.10
C THR A 6 3.56 -3.25 11.39
N LEU A 7 2.60 -3.34 12.30
CA LEU A 7 1.82 -2.20 12.78
C LEU A 7 2.52 -1.44 13.92
N GLU A 8 3.66 -1.94 14.37
CA GLU A 8 4.39 -1.39 15.51
C GLU A 8 4.73 0.10 15.35
N TYR A 9 5.19 0.49 14.15
CA TYR A 9 5.56 1.87 13.88
C TYR A 9 4.35 2.81 13.87
N LEU A 10 3.22 2.36 13.34
CA LEU A 10 1.97 3.12 13.40
C LEU A 10 1.50 3.31 14.83
N ALA A 11 1.59 2.27 15.65
CA ALA A 11 1.20 2.32 17.05
C ALA A 11 2.07 3.31 17.83
N LYS A 12 3.39 3.25 17.66
CA LYS A 12 4.34 4.15 18.32
C LYS A 12 4.12 5.61 17.91
N GLY A 13 3.78 5.84 16.66
CA GLY A 13 3.56 7.19 16.14
C GLY A 13 2.16 7.74 16.41
N GLY A 14 1.29 6.98 17.05
CA GLY A 14 -0.08 7.42 17.33
C GLY A 14 -0.98 7.49 16.10
N ARG A 15 -0.58 6.85 14.99
CA ARG A 15 -1.31 6.87 13.72
C ARG A 15 -2.15 5.62 13.46
N ILE A 16 -2.23 4.74 14.46
CA ILE A 16 -2.85 3.43 14.27
C ILE A 16 -4.37 3.50 14.02
N GLY A 17 -5.08 4.41 14.68
CA GLY A 17 -6.51 4.60 14.46
C GLY A 17 -7.31 3.30 14.48
N ALA A 18 -8.25 3.16 13.53
CA ALA A 18 -9.10 1.97 13.40
C ALA A 18 -8.31 0.70 13.06
N VAL A 19 -7.11 0.84 12.53
CA VAL A 19 -6.23 -0.29 12.20
C VAL A 19 -5.73 -0.97 13.49
N GLY A 20 -5.82 -0.28 14.63
CA GLY A 20 -5.43 -0.82 15.92
C GLY A 20 -6.16 -2.11 16.30
N ALA A 21 -7.36 -2.31 15.77
CA ALA A 21 -8.12 -3.55 15.99
C ALA A 21 -7.38 -4.79 15.47
N LEU A 22 -6.42 -4.61 14.57
CA LEU A 22 -5.62 -5.70 14.02
C LEU A 22 -4.45 -6.10 14.91
N LEU A 23 -4.09 -5.30 15.92
CA LEU A 23 -2.90 -5.54 16.74
C LEU A 23 -2.92 -6.86 17.53
N GLY A 24 -4.06 -7.27 18.02
CA GLY A 24 -4.16 -8.46 18.85
C GLY A 24 -4.21 -9.79 18.10
N SER A 25 -4.39 -9.76 16.77
CA SER A 25 -4.63 -10.96 15.97
C SER A 25 -3.44 -11.38 15.11
N ILE A 26 -2.24 -10.82 15.31
CA ILE A 26 -1.38 -10.53 14.17
C ILE A 26 -0.04 -11.21 14.16
N PHE A 27 0.14 -12.28 14.81
CA PHE A 27 1.35 -13.03 14.53
C PHE A 27 1.25 -13.59 13.09
N GLY A 28 2.09 -13.04 12.19
CA GLY A 28 2.19 -13.54 10.81
C GLY A 28 1.13 -13.02 9.84
N ILE A 29 0.41 -11.97 10.18
CA ILE A 29 -0.58 -11.37 9.28
C ILE A 29 -0.04 -10.07 8.67
N ARG A 30 -0.25 -9.90 7.36
CA ARG A 30 0.07 -8.67 6.64
C ARG A 30 -1.23 -7.91 6.38
N PRO A 31 -1.39 -6.71 6.95
CA PRO A 31 -2.61 -5.93 6.72
C PRO A 31 -2.59 -5.23 5.36
N ILE A 32 -3.75 -5.14 4.74
CA ILE A 32 -4.01 -4.24 3.63
C ILE A 32 -4.80 -3.07 4.19
N ILE A 33 -4.27 -1.88 4.04
CA ILE A 33 -4.83 -0.67 4.65
C ILE A 33 -5.30 0.28 3.57
N HIS A 34 -6.50 0.81 3.75
CA HIS A 34 -7.07 1.82 2.87
C HIS A 34 -6.88 3.20 3.48
N VAL A 35 -6.35 4.13 2.71
CA VAL A 35 -6.24 5.54 3.11
C VAL A 35 -7.48 6.25 2.62
N LEU A 36 -8.28 6.77 3.54
CA LEU A 36 -9.51 7.48 3.23
C LEU A 36 -9.21 8.92 2.79
N GLU A 37 -10.19 9.58 2.17
CA GLU A 37 -10.03 10.95 1.66
C GLU A 37 -9.63 11.94 2.74
N ASP A 38 -10.09 11.74 3.98
CA ASP A 38 -9.74 12.60 5.10
C ASP A 38 -8.37 12.28 5.73
N GLY A 39 -7.64 11.33 5.15
CA GLY A 39 -6.33 10.89 5.65
C GLY A 39 -6.39 9.82 6.72
N ASN A 40 -7.58 9.46 7.19
CA ASN A 40 -7.71 8.35 8.15
C ASN A 40 -7.43 7.01 7.49
N LEU A 41 -7.02 6.04 8.29
CA LEU A 41 -6.70 4.70 7.85
C LEU A 41 -7.78 3.74 8.29
N GLU A 42 -8.15 2.81 7.41
CA GLU A 42 -9.06 1.73 7.78
C GLU A 42 -8.51 0.39 7.34
N PRO A 43 -8.75 -0.70 8.10
CA PRO A 43 -8.38 -2.03 7.66
C PRO A 43 -9.28 -2.43 6.48
N TYR A 44 -8.66 -2.92 5.40
CA TYR A 44 -9.38 -3.35 4.21
C TYR A 44 -9.38 -4.86 4.08
N ASP A 45 -8.21 -5.46 4.27
CA ASP A 45 -8.03 -6.90 4.16
C ASP A 45 -6.81 -7.32 4.97
N LYS A 46 -6.62 -8.62 5.11
CA LYS A 46 -5.44 -9.19 5.75
C LYS A 46 -5.06 -10.49 5.07
N VAL A 47 -3.77 -10.69 4.91
CA VAL A 47 -3.23 -11.89 4.28
C VAL A 47 -2.06 -12.42 5.09
N ARG A 48 -1.58 -13.63 4.79
CA ARG A 48 -0.58 -14.27 5.64
C ARG A 48 0.86 -14.06 5.20
N THR A 49 1.09 -13.68 3.96
CA THR A 49 2.45 -13.52 3.43
C THR A 49 2.59 -12.20 2.70
N ARG A 50 3.85 -11.72 2.61
CA ARG A 50 4.15 -10.52 1.84
C ARG A 50 3.76 -10.69 0.36
N LYS A 51 4.07 -11.84 -0.22
CA LYS A 51 3.73 -12.14 -1.61
C LYS A 51 2.23 -12.01 -1.86
N LYS A 52 1.40 -12.53 -0.96
CA LYS A 52 -0.06 -12.41 -1.06
C LYS A 52 -0.52 -10.97 -0.87
N ALA A 53 0.16 -10.21 0.00
CA ALA A 53 -0.16 -8.80 0.20
C ALA A 53 0.09 -7.99 -1.08
N LEU A 54 1.24 -8.19 -1.72
CA LEU A 54 1.55 -7.51 -2.97
C LEU A 54 0.55 -7.88 -4.06
N LYS A 55 0.22 -9.14 -4.17
CA LYS A 55 -0.76 -9.62 -5.15
C LYS A 55 -2.14 -9.03 -4.90
N ARG A 56 -2.55 -8.92 -3.63
CA ARG A 56 -3.83 -8.34 -3.25
C ARG A 56 -3.92 -6.86 -3.62
N LEU A 57 -2.83 -6.10 -3.41
CA LEU A 57 -2.78 -4.70 -3.81
C LEU A 57 -2.95 -4.54 -5.32
N LEU A 58 -2.32 -5.40 -6.10
CA LEU A 58 -2.50 -5.40 -7.57
C LEU A 58 -3.94 -5.70 -7.96
N GLU A 59 -4.57 -6.68 -7.33
CA GLU A 59 -5.97 -7.00 -7.59
C GLU A 59 -6.88 -5.81 -7.33
N ILE A 60 -6.70 -5.14 -6.19
CA ILE A 60 -7.49 -3.96 -5.83
C ILE A 60 -7.31 -2.84 -6.86
N ALA A 61 -6.06 -2.56 -7.24
CA ALA A 61 -5.78 -1.52 -8.22
C ALA A 61 -6.40 -1.82 -9.59
N ASN A 62 -6.37 -3.08 -10.01
CA ASN A 62 -6.91 -3.51 -11.29
C ASN A 62 -8.44 -3.50 -11.32
N GLU A 63 -9.09 -3.50 -10.17
CA GLU A 63 -10.56 -3.41 -10.07
C GLU A 63 -11.08 -1.97 -10.19
N GLN A 64 -10.20 -0.97 -10.22
CA GLN A 64 -10.60 0.44 -10.21
C GLN A 64 -11.04 0.98 -11.57
N GLY A 65 -11.02 0.18 -12.61
CA GLY A 65 -11.40 0.60 -13.97
C GLY A 65 -10.26 1.26 -14.72
N GLU A 66 -10.59 2.22 -15.59
CA GLU A 66 -9.58 2.94 -16.35
C GLU A 66 -8.82 3.92 -15.45
N LEU A 67 -7.50 3.91 -15.56
CA LEU A 67 -6.62 4.70 -14.73
C LEU A 67 -5.99 5.85 -15.51
N GLU A 68 -5.78 6.97 -14.82
CA GLU A 68 -5.10 8.15 -15.35
C GLU A 68 -3.64 8.22 -14.90
N GLU A 69 -3.38 7.87 -13.64
CA GLU A 69 -2.03 7.80 -13.07
C GLU A 69 -1.93 6.71 -12.02
N ILE A 70 -0.70 6.23 -11.81
CA ILE A 70 -0.38 5.20 -10.83
C ILE A 70 0.80 5.67 -9.99
N PHE A 71 0.70 5.51 -8.66
CA PHE A 71 1.73 5.93 -7.71
C PHE A 71 2.14 4.76 -6.84
N ILE A 72 3.46 4.54 -6.71
CA ILE A 72 4.03 3.42 -5.96
C ILE A 72 5.04 3.95 -4.94
N PRO A 73 4.56 4.48 -3.79
CA PRO A 73 5.46 4.87 -2.72
C PRO A 73 5.98 3.63 -1.99
N ASN A 74 7.26 3.64 -1.64
CA ASN A 74 7.84 2.52 -0.94
C ASN A 74 8.93 2.97 0.05
N ALA A 75 9.11 2.19 1.11
CA ALA A 75 10.14 2.39 2.13
C ALA A 75 11.18 1.27 2.00
N LEU A 76 12.24 1.54 1.23
CA LEU A 76 13.41 0.67 1.08
C LEU A 76 13.11 -0.69 0.43
N VAL A 77 12.10 -0.76 -0.43
CA VAL A 77 11.75 -1.99 -1.15
C VAL A 77 11.62 -1.72 -2.67
N PRO A 78 12.72 -1.26 -3.31
CA PRO A 78 12.67 -0.90 -4.72
C PRO A 78 12.35 -2.07 -5.65
N GLU A 79 12.69 -3.29 -5.27
CA GLU A 79 12.39 -4.48 -6.06
C GLU A 79 10.90 -4.77 -6.11
N ASP A 80 10.21 -4.62 -4.98
CA ASP A 80 8.76 -4.77 -4.94
C ASP A 80 8.06 -3.65 -5.70
N ALA A 81 8.60 -2.44 -5.63
CA ALA A 81 8.09 -1.31 -6.41
C ALA A 81 8.23 -1.57 -7.91
N GLU A 82 9.36 -2.12 -8.35
CA GLU A 82 9.57 -2.49 -9.74
C GLU A 82 8.63 -3.62 -10.18
N TYR A 83 8.36 -4.57 -9.29
CA TYR A 83 7.38 -5.61 -9.56
C TYR A 83 6.00 -5.00 -9.82
N PHE A 84 5.56 -4.08 -8.98
CA PHE A 84 4.30 -3.37 -9.19
C PHE A 84 4.30 -2.59 -10.52
N ARG A 85 5.39 -1.89 -10.81
CA ARG A 85 5.50 -1.12 -12.05
C ARG A 85 5.31 -2.02 -13.28
N ALA A 86 6.01 -3.15 -13.31
CA ALA A 86 5.94 -4.07 -14.44
C ALA A 86 4.53 -4.63 -14.63
N GLU A 87 3.90 -5.06 -13.54
CA GLU A 87 2.55 -5.62 -13.58
C GLU A 87 1.51 -4.58 -14.01
N MET A 88 1.60 -3.36 -13.48
CA MET A 88 0.67 -2.29 -13.82
C MET A 88 0.89 -1.78 -15.24
N ALA A 89 2.13 -1.71 -15.71
CA ALA A 89 2.42 -1.31 -17.09
C ALA A 89 1.85 -2.30 -18.10
N ALA A 90 1.87 -3.58 -17.77
CA ALA A 90 1.31 -4.61 -18.65
C ALA A 90 -0.22 -4.52 -18.74
N ARG A 91 -0.89 -4.20 -17.63
CA ARG A 91 -2.36 -4.10 -17.57
C ARG A 91 -2.89 -2.75 -18.02
N HIS A 92 -2.11 -1.68 -17.87
CA HIS A 92 -2.53 -0.31 -18.13
C HIS A 92 -1.51 0.40 -19.04
N PRO A 93 -1.37 -0.05 -20.29
CA PRO A 93 -0.36 0.52 -21.21
C PRO A 93 -0.60 2.03 -21.41
N GLY A 94 0.49 2.79 -21.37
CA GLY A 94 0.44 4.25 -21.60
C GLY A 94 0.08 5.07 -20.37
N VAL A 95 -0.30 4.46 -19.26
CA VAL A 95 -0.61 5.19 -18.03
C VAL A 95 0.70 5.54 -17.29
N PRO A 96 0.91 6.82 -16.93
CA PRO A 96 2.11 7.19 -16.18
C PRO A 96 2.19 6.48 -14.83
N ILE A 97 3.37 5.99 -14.50
CA ILE A 97 3.64 5.29 -13.24
C ILE A 97 4.79 5.99 -12.52
N TRP A 98 4.56 6.38 -11.27
CA TRP A 98 5.52 7.10 -10.47
C TRP A 98 5.94 6.25 -9.28
N ILE A 99 7.22 5.87 -9.22
CA ILE A 99 7.80 5.20 -8.06
C ILE A 99 8.48 6.26 -7.21
N THR A 100 8.12 6.33 -5.92
CA THR A 100 8.69 7.31 -5.01
C THR A 100 9.19 6.64 -3.73
N GLN A 101 10.24 7.21 -3.15
CA GLN A 101 10.69 6.83 -1.81
C GLN A 101 9.84 7.55 -0.78
N ILE A 102 9.41 6.81 0.24
CA ILE A 102 8.68 7.41 1.35
C ILE A 102 9.66 8.24 2.17
N GLY A 103 9.35 9.52 2.35
CA GLY A 103 10.19 10.44 3.11
C GLY A 103 10.32 10.05 4.57
N THR A 104 11.40 10.52 5.21
CA THR A 104 11.76 10.11 6.58
C THR A 104 10.65 10.27 7.61
N PRO A 105 9.91 11.39 7.68
CA PRO A 105 8.85 11.52 8.69
C PRO A 105 7.78 10.45 8.55
N LEU A 106 7.34 10.18 7.32
CA LEU A 106 6.31 9.16 7.09
C LEU A 106 6.86 7.74 7.27
N ALA A 107 8.11 7.51 6.86
CA ALA A 107 8.76 6.22 7.04
C ALA A 107 8.89 5.84 8.53
N ALA A 108 9.06 6.83 9.40
CA ALA A 108 9.12 6.59 10.85
C ALA A 108 7.79 6.05 11.40
N HIS A 109 6.67 6.36 10.76
CA HIS A 109 5.35 5.86 11.16
C HIS A 109 4.98 4.53 10.49
N LEU A 110 5.49 4.27 9.30
CA LEU A 110 5.12 3.08 8.53
C LEU A 110 6.13 1.94 8.69
N GLY A 111 7.40 2.28 8.88
CA GLY A 111 8.49 1.31 8.99
C GLY A 111 9.04 0.86 7.65
N PRO A 112 10.23 0.25 7.66
CA PRO A 112 10.83 -0.30 6.46
C PRO A 112 9.96 -1.44 5.92
N GLY A 113 9.90 -1.56 4.60
CA GLY A 113 9.09 -2.57 3.94
C GLY A 113 7.69 -2.09 3.56
N ALA A 114 7.27 -0.91 4.01
CA ALA A 114 5.98 -0.34 3.60
C ALA A 114 5.97 -0.08 2.10
N ILE A 115 4.88 -0.45 1.45
CA ILE A 115 4.69 -0.18 0.03
C ILE A 115 3.22 0.05 -0.25
N GLY A 116 2.95 1.05 -1.09
CA GLY A 116 1.60 1.37 -1.51
C GLY A 116 1.40 1.25 -3.00
N LEU A 117 0.16 1.16 -3.38
CA LEU A 117 -0.26 1.21 -4.77
C LEU A 117 -1.50 2.09 -4.82
N PHE A 118 -1.31 3.30 -5.32
CA PHE A 118 -2.34 4.32 -5.37
C PHE A 118 -2.63 4.65 -6.82
N VAL A 119 -3.89 4.81 -7.14
CA VAL A 119 -4.31 5.07 -8.51
C VAL A 119 -5.23 6.27 -8.56
N ARG A 120 -5.16 7.01 -9.65
CA ARG A 120 -6.14 8.01 -9.98
C ARG A 120 -6.99 7.50 -11.14
N GLN A 121 -8.28 7.39 -10.89
CA GLN A 121 -9.21 6.91 -11.89
C GLN A 121 -9.42 7.97 -12.96
N LYS A 122 -9.61 7.51 -14.20
CA LYS A 122 -9.94 8.41 -15.29
C LYS A 122 -11.32 9.02 -15.08
N ALA A 123 -11.43 10.32 -15.31
CA ALA A 123 -12.72 11.01 -15.21
C ALA A 123 -13.68 10.48 -16.26
N LYS A 124 -14.94 10.34 -15.87
CA LYS A 124 -16.01 9.91 -16.78
C LYS A 124 -16.49 11.07 -17.63
#